data_b4ea2632556abb226cd0036844c8cccd
#
_entry.id   b4ea2632556abb226cd0036844c8cccd
#
_cell.length_a   1.000
_cell.length_b   1.000
_cell.length_c   1.000
_cell.angle_alpha   90.00
_cell.angle_beta   90.00
_cell.angle_gamma   90.00
#
_symmetry.space_group_name_H-M   'P 1'
#
loop_
_entity.id
_entity.type
_entity.pdbx_description
1 polymer ?
#
loop_
_entity_poly.entity_id
_entity_poly.type
_entity_poly.pdbx_seq_one_letter_code
_entity_poly.pdbx_strand_id
1 'polypeptide(L)'
;NERYQMAGLAKNVEADTVLVGTSMAANYRSSWIQETFGTSAVRLTIPDGYYSEFDQVMNVLFRTQEPERVIFGLDVNTLIRDESGVTAAMPDYLYNANPLDDIQYLLNKDTLYYSAYTLLSNHWGEGDTIDEGFTWDRNEWWNHISALENYDRPEIAAEELPADAYRDDVAANLAVAERWVTEHPDTEFDFFLPPYSILFWDKVIREGRTEAVFAAIRQAGQTLLQYDNV
;
A
#
# COMPACT_ATOMS: atom_id res chain seq x y z
N ASN A 1 6.26 10.95 7.25
CA ASN A 1 5.63 10.75 5.94
C ASN A 1 6.16 9.43 5.37
N GLU A 2 5.26 8.52 5.11
CA GLU A 2 5.52 7.14 4.70
C GLU A 2 6.39 7.08 3.45
N ARG A 3 6.17 7.96 2.46
CA ARG A 3 6.98 8.03 1.23
C ARG A 3 8.47 8.22 1.45
N TYR A 4 8.86 8.86 2.56
CA TYR A 4 10.27 8.99 2.95
C TYR A 4 10.79 7.76 3.70
N GLN A 5 9.93 7.09 4.44
CA GLN A 5 10.33 5.99 5.33
C GLN A 5 10.31 4.64 4.64
N MET A 6 9.40 4.44 3.67
CA MET A 6 9.32 3.15 2.95
C MET A 6 10.61 2.81 2.20
N ALA A 7 11.27 3.80 1.59
CA ALA A 7 12.59 3.57 0.98
C ALA A 7 13.64 3.08 1.99
N GLY A 8 13.65 3.67 3.19
CA GLY A 8 14.55 3.27 4.27
C GLY A 8 14.26 1.87 4.80
N LEU A 9 12.98 1.54 4.98
CA LEU A 9 12.56 0.19 5.41
C LEU A 9 12.90 -0.84 4.34
N ALA A 10 12.58 -0.60 3.07
CA ALA A 10 12.88 -1.50 1.97
C ALA A 10 14.38 -1.75 1.78
N LYS A 11 15.23 -0.74 2.05
CA LYS A 11 16.69 -0.84 1.91
C LYS A 11 17.36 -1.56 3.09
N ASN A 12 16.83 -1.46 4.31
CA ASN A 12 17.60 -1.78 5.52
C ASN A 12 16.93 -2.81 6.44
N VAL A 13 15.68 -3.18 6.18
CA VAL A 13 14.99 -4.21 6.97
C VAL A 13 14.87 -5.46 6.12
N GLU A 14 15.70 -6.48 6.44
CA GLU A 14 15.59 -7.80 5.82
C GLU A 14 14.33 -8.50 6.35
N ALA A 15 13.52 -8.99 5.43
CA ALA A 15 12.31 -9.73 5.76
C ALA A 15 11.96 -10.75 4.67
N ASP A 16 11.60 -11.96 5.11
CA ASP A 16 11.16 -13.03 4.22
C ASP A 16 9.77 -12.72 3.63
N THR A 17 8.94 -12.04 4.39
CA THR A 17 7.58 -11.62 3.96
C THR A 17 7.43 -10.10 4.00
N VAL A 18 6.97 -9.52 2.89
CA VAL A 18 6.77 -8.07 2.78
C VAL A 18 5.31 -7.77 2.46
N LEU A 19 4.64 -6.99 3.30
CA LEU A 19 3.31 -6.47 3.04
C LEU A 19 3.39 -5.11 2.36
N VAL A 20 2.80 -4.99 1.19
CA VAL A 20 2.71 -3.73 0.43
C VAL A 20 1.25 -3.32 0.22
N GLY A 21 0.95 -2.04 0.24
CA GLY A 21 -0.40 -1.55 -0.05
C GLY A 21 -0.66 -0.12 0.39
N THR A 22 -1.91 0.28 0.29
CA THR A 22 -2.39 1.61 0.71
C THR A 22 -2.61 1.69 2.23
N SER A 23 -3.26 2.75 2.69
CA SER A 23 -3.74 2.85 4.08
C SER A 23 -4.65 1.70 4.50
N MET A 24 -5.29 1.01 3.55
CA MET A 24 -6.11 -0.18 3.82
C MET A 24 -5.28 -1.36 4.32
N ALA A 25 -3.99 -1.41 4.00
CA ALA A 25 -3.06 -2.41 4.51
C ALA A 25 -2.30 -1.95 5.78
N ALA A 26 -2.40 -0.67 6.16
CA ALA A 26 -1.59 -0.10 7.25
C ALA A 26 -1.87 -0.68 8.64
N ASN A 27 -3.07 -1.23 8.88
CA ASN A 27 -3.42 -1.83 10.16
C ASN A 27 -3.01 -3.31 10.31
N TYR A 28 -2.52 -3.95 9.24
CA TYR A 28 -1.96 -5.30 9.34
C TYR A 28 -0.54 -5.21 9.89
N ARG A 29 -0.36 -5.62 11.14
CA ARG A 29 0.92 -5.54 11.84
C ARG A 29 1.90 -6.57 11.32
N SER A 30 3.18 -6.20 11.22
CA SER A 30 4.23 -7.13 10.84
C SER A 30 4.30 -8.33 11.81
N SER A 31 4.07 -8.11 13.10
CA SER A 31 4.02 -9.19 14.10
C SER A 31 2.92 -10.22 13.83
N TRP A 32 1.76 -9.80 13.33
CA TRP A 32 0.67 -10.73 12.97
C TRP A 32 1.02 -11.58 11.75
N ILE A 33 1.73 -10.98 10.78
CA ILE A 33 2.23 -11.69 9.60
C ILE A 33 3.28 -12.71 10.02
N GLN A 34 4.22 -12.29 10.87
CA GLN A 34 5.24 -13.19 11.45
C GLN A 34 4.62 -14.38 12.20
N GLU A 35 3.60 -14.12 13.01
CA GLU A 35 2.91 -15.19 13.75
C GLU A 35 2.15 -16.13 12.79
N THR A 36 1.55 -15.59 11.74
CA THR A 36 0.73 -16.36 10.79
C THR A 36 1.58 -17.25 9.89
N PHE A 37 2.65 -16.70 9.32
CA PHE A 37 3.49 -17.40 8.33
C PHE A 37 4.75 -18.02 8.93
N GLY A 38 5.12 -17.64 10.15
CA GLY A 38 6.34 -18.15 10.81
C GLY A 38 7.64 -17.59 10.23
N THR A 39 7.57 -16.45 9.52
CA THR A 39 8.68 -15.79 8.82
C THR A 39 8.90 -14.38 9.35
N SER A 40 10.08 -13.80 9.10
CA SER A 40 10.27 -12.37 9.34
C SER A 40 9.39 -11.54 8.43
N ALA A 41 8.86 -10.40 8.91
CA ALA A 41 7.97 -9.57 8.10
C ALA A 41 8.21 -8.07 8.27
N VAL A 42 8.03 -7.34 7.17
CA VAL A 42 8.02 -5.87 7.15
C VAL A 42 6.80 -5.36 6.37
N ARG A 43 6.31 -4.20 6.77
CA ARG A 43 5.18 -3.53 6.12
C ARG A 43 5.65 -2.26 5.42
N LEU A 44 5.35 -2.16 4.11
CA LEU A 44 5.67 -1.03 3.25
C LEU A 44 4.37 -0.44 2.69
N THR A 45 3.75 0.49 3.40
CA THR A 45 2.46 1.05 3.02
C THR A 45 2.56 2.52 2.65
N ILE A 46 1.87 2.91 1.57
CA ILE A 46 1.73 4.29 1.12
C ILE A 46 0.24 4.66 1.13
N PRO A 47 -0.21 5.47 2.11
CA PRO A 47 -1.59 5.95 2.13
C PRO A 47 -1.96 6.62 0.83
N ASP A 48 -3.12 6.23 0.27
CA ASP A 48 -3.64 6.71 -1.02
C ASP A 48 -2.63 6.57 -2.17
N GLY A 49 -1.79 5.52 -2.11
CA GLY A 49 -0.72 5.27 -3.09
C GLY A 49 -1.25 4.88 -4.46
N TYR A 50 -0.45 5.16 -5.49
CA TYR A 50 -0.65 4.75 -6.88
C TYR A 50 0.29 3.62 -7.27
N TYR A 51 0.01 2.89 -8.34
CA TYR A 51 0.88 1.80 -8.81
C TYR A 51 2.27 2.28 -9.18
N SER A 52 2.42 3.48 -9.74
CA SER A 52 3.72 4.12 -9.98
C SER A 52 4.54 4.33 -8.70
N GLU A 53 3.91 4.62 -7.57
CA GLU A 53 4.57 4.79 -6.28
C GLU A 53 4.95 3.43 -5.67
N PHE A 54 4.06 2.44 -5.77
CA PHE A 54 4.38 1.07 -5.35
C PHE A 54 5.49 0.46 -6.20
N ASP A 55 5.53 0.75 -7.50
CA ASP A 55 6.62 0.30 -8.36
C ASP A 55 7.98 0.82 -7.91
N GLN A 56 8.06 2.07 -7.48
CA GLN A 56 9.30 2.60 -6.90
C GLN A 56 9.71 1.86 -5.63
N VAL A 57 8.76 1.56 -4.73
CA VAL A 57 9.02 0.78 -3.50
C VAL A 57 9.49 -0.63 -3.84
N MET A 58 8.80 -1.33 -4.75
CA MET A 58 9.15 -2.67 -5.20
C MET A 58 10.53 -2.71 -5.87
N ASN A 59 10.84 -1.72 -6.72
CA ASN A 59 12.15 -1.59 -7.34
C ASN A 59 13.29 -1.39 -6.32
N VAL A 60 13.03 -0.67 -5.22
CA VAL A 60 14.01 -0.56 -4.12
C VAL A 60 14.12 -1.88 -3.39
N LEU A 61 13.00 -2.49 -3.01
CA LEU A 61 12.95 -3.78 -2.31
C LEU A 61 13.76 -4.85 -3.05
N PHE A 62 13.39 -5.14 -4.28
CA PHE A 62 14.03 -6.20 -5.07
C PHE A 62 15.46 -5.90 -5.51
N ARG A 63 15.89 -4.64 -5.48
CA ARG A 63 17.29 -4.30 -5.68
C ARG A 63 18.17 -4.59 -4.46
N THR A 64 17.60 -4.64 -3.27
CA THR A 64 18.32 -4.77 -2.01
C THR A 64 18.14 -6.14 -1.34
N GLN A 65 17.03 -6.83 -1.60
CA GLN A 65 16.72 -8.15 -1.05
C GLN A 65 15.75 -8.89 -1.98
N GLU A 66 15.64 -10.20 -1.79
CA GLU A 66 14.70 -11.07 -2.50
C GLU A 66 13.81 -11.77 -1.47
N PRO A 67 12.66 -11.17 -1.12
CA PRO A 67 11.74 -11.77 -0.16
C PRO A 67 11.14 -13.07 -0.72
N GLU A 68 10.90 -14.04 0.15
CA GLU A 68 10.20 -15.28 -0.23
C GLU A 68 8.75 -15.01 -0.62
N ARG A 69 8.14 -13.97 0.01
CA ARG A 69 6.73 -13.64 -0.16
C ARG A 69 6.48 -12.13 -0.18
N VAL A 70 5.65 -11.69 -1.12
CA VAL A 70 5.07 -10.35 -1.15
C VAL A 70 3.54 -10.47 -1.04
N ILE A 71 2.97 -9.86 -0.02
CA ILE A 71 1.52 -9.73 0.16
C ILE A 71 1.11 -8.34 -0.30
N PHE A 72 0.29 -8.24 -1.34
CA PHE A 72 -0.13 -6.96 -1.90
C PHE A 72 -1.63 -6.71 -1.72
N GLY A 73 -1.97 -5.60 -1.08
CA GLY A 73 -3.35 -5.15 -0.94
C GLY A 73 -3.91 -4.52 -2.22
N LEU A 74 -4.76 -5.23 -2.93
CA LEU A 74 -5.50 -4.72 -4.10
C LEU A 74 -6.59 -3.74 -3.66
N ASP A 75 -6.20 -2.51 -3.34
CA ASP A 75 -7.17 -1.45 -3.06
C ASP A 75 -7.92 -1.09 -4.33
N VAL A 76 -9.24 -1.28 -4.31
CA VAL A 76 -10.12 -1.02 -5.47
C VAL A 76 -9.99 0.40 -5.97
N ASN A 77 -9.90 1.39 -5.06
CA ASN A 77 -9.76 2.78 -5.48
C ASN A 77 -8.44 3.05 -6.22
N THR A 78 -7.36 2.38 -5.82
CA THR A 78 -6.07 2.47 -6.50
C THR A 78 -6.09 1.70 -7.82
N LEU A 79 -6.73 0.52 -7.83
CA LEU A 79 -6.80 -0.34 -9.01
C LEU A 79 -7.51 0.31 -10.20
N ILE A 80 -8.53 1.15 -9.96
CA ILE A 80 -9.36 1.79 -10.99
C ILE A 80 -8.92 3.22 -11.35
N ARG A 81 -7.76 3.67 -10.86
CA ARG A 81 -7.21 5.00 -11.15
C ARG A 81 -6.09 4.92 -12.19
N ASP A 82 -5.76 6.08 -12.77
CA ASP A 82 -4.58 6.25 -13.61
C ASP A 82 -3.31 5.76 -12.88
N GLU A 83 -2.57 4.84 -13.47
CA GLU A 83 -1.37 4.22 -12.88
C GLU A 83 -0.24 5.23 -12.62
N SER A 84 -0.16 6.27 -13.44
CA SER A 84 0.88 7.31 -13.37
C SER A 84 0.60 8.42 -12.37
N GLY A 85 -0.60 8.39 -11.75
CA GLY A 85 -0.97 9.37 -10.73
C GLY A 85 -0.03 9.34 -9.53
N VAL A 86 0.02 10.45 -8.80
CA VAL A 86 0.72 10.56 -7.53
C VAL A 86 -0.08 11.43 -6.57
N THR A 87 -0.26 10.98 -5.35
CA THR A 87 -0.94 11.79 -4.32
C THR A 87 0.00 12.86 -3.76
N ALA A 88 1.29 12.58 -3.69
CA ALA A 88 2.33 13.50 -3.24
C ALA A 88 3.66 13.15 -3.91
N ALA A 89 4.53 14.13 -4.05
CA ALA A 89 5.83 13.89 -4.66
C ALA A 89 6.64 12.84 -3.88
N MET A 90 7.11 11.84 -4.60
CA MET A 90 8.07 10.87 -4.09
C MET A 90 9.45 11.54 -3.97
N PRO A 91 10.20 11.27 -2.91
CA PRO A 91 11.58 11.74 -2.81
C PRO A 91 12.51 10.87 -3.65
N ASP A 92 12.57 11.10 -4.96
CA ASP A 92 13.28 10.27 -5.95
C ASP A 92 14.71 9.93 -5.55
N TYR A 93 15.38 10.85 -4.84
CA TYR A 93 16.73 10.62 -4.32
C TYR A 93 16.82 9.47 -3.31
N LEU A 94 15.76 9.14 -2.59
CA LEU A 94 15.71 7.97 -1.71
C LEU A 94 15.40 6.66 -2.46
N TYR A 95 14.82 6.74 -3.64
CA TYR A 95 14.41 5.58 -4.44
C TYR A 95 15.39 5.20 -5.55
N ASN A 96 16.44 6.01 -5.76
CA ASN A 96 17.51 5.70 -6.72
C ASN A 96 18.57 4.73 -6.13
N ALA A 97 19.57 4.39 -6.94
CA ALA A 97 20.67 3.50 -6.53
C ALA A 97 21.89 4.25 -5.94
N ASN A 98 21.84 5.58 -5.85
CA ASN A 98 22.97 6.38 -5.37
C ASN A 98 22.84 6.70 -3.87
N PRO A 99 23.58 6.02 -2.98
CA PRO A 99 23.47 6.27 -1.54
C PRO A 99 23.97 7.65 -1.10
N LEU A 100 24.71 8.37 -1.96
CA LEU A 100 25.19 9.71 -1.64
C LEU A 100 24.07 10.77 -1.69
N ASP A 101 22.99 10.50 -2.42
CA ASP A 101 21.85 11.40 -2.48
C ASP A 101 21.01 11.35 -1.20
N ASP A 102 21.07 10.24 -0.46
CA ASP A 102 20.39 10.06 0.81
C ASP A 102 20.86 11.06 1.89
N ILE A 103 22.00 11.70 1.69
CA ILE A 103 22.52 12.75 2.59
C ILE A 103 21.53 13.92 2.75
N GLN A 104 20.73 14.19 1.72
CA GLN A 104 19.70 15.23 1.76
C GLN A 104 18.63 14.93 2.82
N TYR A 105 18.28 13.64 2.97
CA TYR A 105 17.36 13.19 4.01
C TYR A 105 18.03 13.24 5.39
N LEU A 106 19.24 12.73 5.51
CA LEU A 106 19.97 12.65 6.79
C LEU A 106 20.25 14.03 7.39
N LEU A 107 20.51 15.02 6.55
CA LEU A 107 20.79 16.41 6.99
C LEU A 107 19.55 17.30 7.05
N ASN A 108 18.34 16.76 6.77
CA ASN A 108 17.12 17.50 6.94
C ASN A 108 16.83 17.74 8.43
N LYS A 109 16.47 18.99 8.79
CA LYS A 109 16.21 19.37 10.18
C LYS A 109 15.10 18.54 10.84
N ASP A 110 14.06 18.21 10.07
CA ASP A 110 12.92 17.44 10.59
C ASP A 110 13.33 15.98 10.84
N THR A 111 14.12 15.39 9.94
CA THR A 111 14.69 14.05 10.13
C THR A 111 15.58 14.00 11.38
N LEU A 112 16.47 14.96 11.55
CA LEU A 112 17.33 15.05 12.73
C LEU A 112 16.52 15.22 14.02
N TYR A 113 15.51 16.09 13.99
CA TYR A 113 14.64 16.32 15.14
C TYR A 113 13.86 15.06 15.53
N TYR A 114 13.15 14.46 14.56
CA TYR A 114 12.35 13.27 14.84
C TYR A 114 13.20 12.04 15.16
N SER A 115 14.38 11.88 14.57
CA SER A 115 15.33 10.82 14.94
C SER A 115 15.78 10.96 16.39
N ALA A 116 16.16 12.17 16.80
CA ALA A 116 16.54 12.44 18.19
C ALA A 116 15.36 12.22 19.15
N TYR A 117 14.16 12.68 18.79
CA TYR A 117 12.94 12.45 19.55
C TYR A 117 12.64 10.95 19.72
N THR A 118 12.68 10.17 18.63
CA THR A 118 12.42 8.72 18.66
C THR A 118 13.44 7.99 19.55
N LEU A 119 14.73 8.33 19.42
CA LEU A 119 15.77 7.73 20.26
C LEU A 119 15.56 8.01 21.75
N LEU A 120 15.17 9.24 22.09
CA LEU A 120 14.90 9.63 23.48
C LEU A 120 13.61 8.98 24.00
N SER A 121 12.54 8.98 23.21
CA SER A 121 11.27 8.33 23.60
C SER A 121 11.44 6.83 23.81
N ASN A 122 12.17 6.17 22.94
CA ASN A 122 12.47 4.73 23.08
C ASN A 122 13.34 4.45 24.32
N HIS A 123 14.28 5.37 24.63
CA HIS A 123 15.11 5.22 25.84
C HIS A 123 14.26 5.27 27.12
N TRP A 124 13.19 6.06 27.12
CA TRP A 124 12.26 6.15 28.27
C TRP A 124 11.08 5.16 28.18
N GLY A 125 11.01 4.33 27.14
CA GLY A 125 9.95 3.32 26.96
C GLY A 125 8.59 3.90 26.53
N GLU A 126 8.60 5.13 26.00
CA GLU A 126 7.39 5.84 25.55
C GLU A 126 7.25 5.85 24.01
N GLY A 127 8.19 5.23 23.27
CA GLY A 127 8.20 5.24 21.81
C GLY A 127 7.34 4.12 21.21
N ASP A 128 6.67 4.42 20.10
CA ASP A 128 6.01 3.41 19.28
C ASP A 128 7.04 2.51 18.60
N THR A 129 6.71 1.24 18.46
CA THR A 129 7.50 0.30 17.66
C THR A 129 7.23 0.49 16.17
N ILE A 130 8.12 0.00 15.30
CA ILE A 130 7.89 -0.04 13.83
C ILE A 130 6.60 -0.81 13.53
N ASP A 131 6.29 -1.82 14.32
CA ASP A 131 5.07 -2.64 14.17
C ASP A 131 3.79 -1.84 14.40
N GLU A 132 3.82 -0.89 15.31
CA GLU A 132 2.69 -0.03 15.68
C GLU A 132 2.68 1.30 14.92
N GLY A 133 3.82 1.69 14.36
CA GLY A 133 3.95 2.87 13.52
C GLY A 133 3.08 2.78 12.26
N PHE A 134 2.51 3.90 11.85
CA PHE A 134 1.64 4.04 10.68
C PHE A 134 0.27 3.34 10.76
N THR A 135 -0.07 2.68 11.88
CA THR A 135 -1.43 2.18 12.09
C THR A 135 -2.37 3.33 12.44
N TRP A 136 -3.63 3.18 12.06
CA TRP A 136 -4.68 4.14 12.39
C TRP A 136 -5.78 3.52 13.28
N ASP A 137 -5.66 2.24 13.61
CA ASP A 137 -6.59 1.49 14.44
C ASP A 137 -6.69 2.00 15.88
N ARG A 138 -5.64 2.65 16.39
CA ARG A 138 -5.60 3.26 17.73
C ARG A 138 -6.18 4.66 17.81
N ASN A 139 -6.52 5.24 16.68
CA ASN A 139 -7.07 6.58 16.64
C ASN A 139 -8.54 6.53 17.06
N GLU A 140 -8.89 7.15 18.18
CA GLU A 140 -10.25 7.20 18.72
C GLU A 140 -11.27 7.81 17.75
N TRP A 141 -10.81 8.57 16.77
CA TRP A 141 -11.64 9.15 15.70
C TRP A 141 -12.11 8.10 14.68
N TRP A 142 -11.42 6.96 14.56
CA TRP A 142 -11.77 5.89 13.63
C TRP A 142 -12.72 4.88 14.29
N ASN A 143 -13.97 5.29 14.50
CA ASN A 143 -15.02 4.45 15.04
C ASN A 143 -16.29 4.57 14.21
N HIS A 144 -17.25 3.69 14.43
CA HIS A 144 -18.51 3.65 13.65
C HIS A 144 -19.33 4.94 13.76
N ILE A 145 -19.28 5.65 14.87
CA ILE A 145 -20.01 6.91 15.05
C ILE A 145 -19.41 7.98 14.16
N SER A 146 -18.10 8.20 14.27
CA SER A 146 -17.38 9.18 13.43
C SER A 146 -17.48 8.83 11.94
N ALA A 147 -17.45 7.53 11.60
CA ALA A 147 -17.62 7.10 10.22
C ALA A 147 -19.01 7.48 9.67
N LEU A 148 -20.08 7.33 10.47
CA LEU A 148 -21.42 7.70 10.06
C LEU A 148 -21.63 9.23 10.03
N GLU A 149 -21.08 9.94 11.00
CA GLU A 149 -21.16 11.42 11.06
C GLU A 149 -20.43 12.10 9.90
N ASN A 150 -19.33 11.51 9.44
CA ASN A 150 -18.54 12.06 8.33
C ASN A 150 -18.88 11.43 6.97
N TYR A 151 -19.88 10.54 6.93
CA TYR A 151 -20.31 9.93 5.68
C TYR A 151 -21.23 10.88 4.91
N ASP A 152 -20.67 11.52 3.88
CA ASP A 152 -21.45 12.25 2.90
C ASP A 152 -22.07 11.25 1.92
N ARG A 153 -23.35 10.95 2.15
CA ARG A 153 -24.08 9.94 1.39
C ARG A 153 -24.45 10.46 0.02
N PRO A 154 -23.91 9.92 -1.08
CA PRO A 154 -24.22 10.42 -2.42
C PRO A 154 -25.72 10.29 -2.76
N GLU A 155 -26.21 11.14 -3.64
CA GLU A 155 -27.47 10.90 -4.33
C GLU A 155 -27.35 9.67 -5.25
N ILE A 156 -28.50 9.05 -5.55
CA ILE A 156 -28.50 7.90 -6.47
C ILE A 156 -28.26 8.42 -7.88
N ALA A 157 -27.24 7.89 -8.54
CA ALA A 157 -26.95 8.20 -9.93
C ALA A 157 -28.14 7.82 -10.84
N ALA A 158 -28.39 8.65 -11.83
CA ALA A 158 -29.47 8.43 -12.80
C ALA A 158 -29.15 7.26 -13.76
N GLU A 159 -27.85 7.01 -13.99
CA GLU A 159 -27.36 5.95 -14.89
C GLU A 159 -26.21 5.22 -14.22
N GLU A 160 -26.07 3.92 -14.50
CA GLU A 160 -24.91 3.15 -14.09
C GLU A 160 -23.78 3.28 -15.10
N LEU A 161 -22.54 3.26 -14.60
CA LEU A 161 -21.35 3.19 -15.45
C LEU A 161 -21.31 1.84 -16.18
N PRO A 162 -20.89 1.84 -17.45
CA PRO A 162 -20.68 0.59 -18.17
C PRO A 162 -19.62 -0.27 -17.48
N ALA A 163 -19.78 -1.58 -17.53
CA ALA A 163 -18.91 -2.54 -16.86
C ALA A 163 -17.43 -2.40 -17.23
N ASP A 164 -17.13 -1.86 -18.40
CA ASP A 164 -15.78 -1.65 -18.89
C ASP A 164 -15.20 -0.24 -18.63
N ALA A 165 -15.90 0.57 -17.83
CA ALA A 165 -15.51 1.97 -17.57
C ALA A 165 -14.07 2.12 -17.02
N TYR A 166 -13.58 1.14 -16.29
CA TYR A 166 -12.24 1.15 -15.69
C TYR A 166 -11.26 0.18 -16.37
N ARG A 167 -11.63 -0.43 -17.50
CA ARG A 167 -10.86 -1.51 -18.13
C ARG A 167 -9.42 -1.14 -18.42
N ASP A 168 -9.20 0.04 -18.99
CA ASP A 168 -7.87 0.46 -19.45
C ASP A 168 -6.97 0.85 -18.27
N ASP A 169 -7.51 1.58 -17.29
CA ASP A 169 -6.77 1.92 -16.06
C ASP A 169 -6.40 0.66 -15.27
N VAL A 170 -7.35 -0.27 -15.14
CA VAL A 170 -7.09 -1.57 -14.50
C VAL A 170 -6.03 -2.37 -15.26
N ALA A 171 -6.07 -2.39 -16.59
CA ALA A 171 -5.07 -3.10 -17.39
C ALA A 171 -3.67 -2.48 -17.21
N ALA A 172 -3.57 -1.15 -17.18
CA ALA A 172 -2.30 -0.44 -16.95
C ALA A 172 -1.73 -0.73 -15.56
N ASN A 173 -2.56 -0.65 -14.53
CA ASN A 173 -2.17 -0.99 -13.16
C ASN A 173 -1.74 -2.45 -13.01
N LEU A 174 -2.49 -3.38 -13.61
CA LEU A 174 -2.14 -4.79 -13.58
C LEU A 174 -0.85 -5.09 -14.34
N ALA A 175 -0.55 -4.40 -15.44
CA ALA A 175 0.71 -4.57 -16.16
C ALA A 175 1.93 -4.25 -15.27
N VAL A 176 1.80 -3.33 -14.32
CA VAL A 176 2.83 -3.09 -13.30
C VAL A 176 2.97 -4.29 -12.36
N ALA A 177 1.86 -4.82 -11.86
CA ALA A 177 1.88 -5.99 -10.99
C ALA A 177 2.38 -7.26 -11.69
N GLU A 178 1.97 -7.48 -12.96
CA GLU A 178 2.45 -8.59 -13.78
C GLU A 178 3.97 -8.54 -14.00
N ARG A 179 4.54 -7.34 -14.13
CA ARG A 179 5.98 -7.17 -14.22
C ARG A 179 6.67 -7.62 -12.93
N TRP A 180 6.19 -7.26 -11.74
CA TRP A 180 6.75 -7.73 -10.48
C TRP A 180 6.75 -9.25 -10.41
N VAL A 181 5.61 -9.87 -10.72
CA VAL A 181 5.44 -11.34 -10.68
C VAL A 181 6.38 -12.03 -11.66
N THR A 182 6.51 -11.52 -12.88
CA THR A 182 7.32 -12.14 -13.94
C THR A 182 8.82 -11.92 -13.78
N GLU A 183 9.24 -10.77 -13.24
CA GLU A 183 10.65 -10.47 -12.99
C GLU A 183 11.20 -11.19 -11.74
N HIS A 184 10.31 -11.63 -10.82
CA HIS A 184 10.67 -12.29 -9.56
C HIS A 184 9.96 -13.64 -9.39
N PRO A 185 10.28 -14.64 -10.24
CA PRO A 185 9.57 -15.91 -10.26
C PRO A 185 9.80 -16.79 -9.01
N ASP A 186 10.84 -16.50 -8.22
CA ASP A 186 11.16 -17.21 -6.99
C ASP A 186 10.45 -16.59 -5.75
N THR A 187 9.79 -15.44 -5.91
CA THR A 187 8.96 -14.81 -4.88
C THR A 187 7.51 -15.22 -5.06
N GLU A 188 6.84 -15.64 -3.99
CA GLU A 188 5.40 -15.88 -3.96
C GLU A 188 4.65 -14.54 -3.78
N PHE A 189 3.64 -14.28 -4.61
CA PHE A 189 2.83 -13.08 -4.54
C PHE A 189 1.40 -13.39 -4.10
N ASP A 190 1.00 -12.91 -2.93
CA ASP A 190 -0.37 -12.99 -2.45
C ASP A 190 -1.09 -11.65 -2.68
N PHE A 191 -2.07 -11.65 -3.57
CA PHE A 191 -2.92 -10.49 -3.77
C PHE A 191 -4.24 -10.64 -3.00
N PHE A 192 -4.57 -9.67 -2.15
CA PHE A 192 -5.81 -9.72 -1.40
C PHE A 192 -6.62 -8.43 -1.54
N LEU A 193 -7.94 -8.56 -1.48
CA LEU A 193 -8.86 -7.42 -1.41
C LEU A 193 -9.02 -7.00 0.05
N PRO A 194 -8.64 -5.78 0.43
CA PRO A 194 -8.87 -5.30 1.78
C PRO A 194 -10.36 -5.26 2.14
N PRO A 195 -10.73 -5.49 3.40
CA PRO A 195 -12.13 -5.43 3.82
C PRO A 195 -12.66 -3.99 3.79
N TYR A 196 -13.59 -3.72 2.90
CA TYR A 196 -14.26 -2.42 2.83
C TYR A 196 -15.48 -2.37 3.74
N SER A 197 -15.73 -1.19 4.31
CA SER A 197 -16.93 -0.95 5.10
C SER A 197 -18.19 -0.98 4.23
N ILE A 198 -19.35 -1.18 4.87
CA ILE A 198 -20.66 -1.09 4.21
C ILE A 198 -20.87 0.30 3.56
N LEU A 199 -20.28 1.37 4.12
CA LEU A 199 -20.38 2.72 3.59
C LEU A 199 -19.66 2.88 2.24
N PHE A 200 -18.53 2.19 2.05
CA PHE A 200 -17.87 2.13 0.75
C PHE A 200 -18.79 1.50 -0.30
N TRP A 201 -19.41 0.38 0.02
CA TRP A 201 -20.32 -0.30 -0.91
C TRP A 201 -21.60 0.49 -1.17
N ASP A 202 -22.18 1.15 -0.14
CA ASP A 202 -23.32 2.06 -0.34
C ASP A 202 -22.93 3.19 -1.31
N LYS A 203 -21.72 3.74 -1.19
CA LYS A 203 -21.21 4.77 -2.11
C LYS A 203 -21.06 4.23 -3.54
N VAL A 204 -20.45 3.08 -3.72
CA VAL A 204 -20.27 2.42 -5.04
C VAL A 204 -21.62 2.20 -5.72
N ILE A 205 -22.62 1.68 -4.98
CA ILE A 205 -23.97 1.41 -5.48
C ILE A 205 -24.66 2.73 -5.88
N ARG A 206 -24.63 3.74 -5.00
CA ARG A 206 -25.31 5.00 -5.25
C ARG A 206 -24.73 5.81 -6.39
N GLU A 207 -23.42 5.70 -6.57
CA GLU A 207 -22.72 6.35 -7.69
C GLU A 207 -22.86 5.57 -9.02
N GLY A 208 -23.64 4.50 -9.05
CA GLY A 208 -23.86 3.70 -10.26
C GLY A 208 -22.58 3.00 -10.75
N ARG A 209 -21.69 2.59 -9.86
CA ARG A 209 -20.38 2.02 -10.22
C ARG A 209 -20.28 0.51 -9.98
N THR A 210 -21.37 -0.12 -9.58
CA THR A 210 -21.36 -1.52 -9.11
C THR A 210 -20.77 -2.47 -10.15
N GLU A 211 -21.30 -2.48 -11.36
CA GLU A 211 -20.86 -3.39 -12.42
C GLU A 211 -19.42 -3.12 -12.84
N ALA A 212 -19.03 -1.83 -12.92
CA ALA A 212 -17.67 -1.44 -13.30
C ALA A 212 -16.63 -1.87 -12.25
N VAL A 213 -16.95 -1.69 -10.95
CA VAL A 213 -16.07 -2.11 -9.84
C VAL A 213 -15.92 -3.64 -9.79
N PHE A 214 -17.03 -4.39 -9.92
CA PHE A 214 -16.94 -5.85 -9.94
C PHE A 214 -16.24 -6.38 -11.20
N ALA A 215 -16.37 -5.70 -12.33
CA ALA A 215 -15.61 -6.04 -13.53
C ALA A 215 -14.11 -5.81 -13.35
N ALA A 216 -13.72 -4.71 -12.69
CA ALA A 216 -12.32 -4.43 -12.34
C ALA A 216 -11.72 -5.52 -11.43
N ILE A 217 -12.43 -5.90 -10.37
CA ILE A 217 -11.99 -6.97 -9.46
C ILE A 217 -11.87 -8.31 -10.21
N ARG A 218 -12.82 -8.63 -11.08
CA ARG A 218 -12.79 -9.85 -11.89
C ARG A 218 -11.62 -9.85 -12.87
N GLN A 219 -11.34 -8.70 -13.50
CA GLN A 219 -10.20 -8.54 -14.39
C GLN A 219 -8.89 -8.79 -13.64
N ALA A 220 -8.74 -8.23 -12.43
CA ALA A 220 -7.56 -8.46 -11.61
C ALA A 220 -7.35 -9.94 -11.30
N GLY A 221 -8.38 -10.65 -10.83
CA GLY A 221 -8.30 -12.08 -10.59
C GLY A 221 -7.96 -12.88 -11.85
N GLN A 222 -8.60 -12.57 -12.98
CA GLN A 222 -8.33 -13.26 -14.25
C GLN A 222 -6.91 -13.04 -14.77
N THR A 223 -6.33 -11.87 -14.55
CA THR A 223 -4.97 -11.54 -14.97
C THR A 223 -3.94 -12.18 -14.04
N LEU A 224 -4.08 -12.01 -12.74
CA LEU A 224 -3.05 -12.42 -11.78
C LEU A 224 -3.00 -13.94 -11.57
N LEU A 225 -4.13 -14.61 -11.53
CA LEU A 225 -4.20 -16.07 -11.33
C LEU A 225 -3.68 -16.92 -12.52
N GLN A 226 -3.06 -16.28 -13.54
CA GLN A 226 -2.41 -16.99 -14.64
C GLN A 226 -0.96 -17.37 -14.32
N TYR A 227 -0.39 -16.80 -13.25
CA TYR A 227 0.99 -16.99 -12.87
C TYR A 227 1.13 -18.05 -11.78
N ASP A 228 2.15 -18.89 -11.88
CA ASP A 228 2.36 -20.03 -10.96
C ASP A 228 2.81 -19.59 -9.56
N ASN A 229 3.34 -18.38 -9.43
CA ASN A 229 3.81 -17.79 -8.18
C ASN A 229 2.83 -16.74 -7.59
N VAL A 230 1.53 -16.84 -7.97
CA VAL A 230 0.44 -16.02 -7.42
C VAL A 230 -0.60 -16.92 -6.75
#